data_02dc82b5011c52f74f9812a10cc74e3b
#
_entry.id   02dc82b5011c52f74f9812a10cc74e3b
#
_cell.length_a   1.000
_cell.length_b   1.000
_cell.length_c   1.000
_cell.angle_alpha   90.00
_cell.angle_beta   90.00
_cell.angle_gamma   90.00
#
_symmetry.space_group_name_H-M   'P 1'
#
loop_
_entity.id
_entity.type
_entity.pdbx_description
1 polymer ?
#
loop_
_entity_poly.entity_id
_entity_poly.type
_entity_poly.pdbx_seq_one_letter_code
_entity_poly.pdbx_strand_id
1 'polypeptide(L)'
;MKRELCRHGQASKIVFLAVLTFLFVPIARSAELTPGTIRLDFIIGGKHAPWYVALEKGFYAKRGLAATIQAGTGSADTVRTIASGGADFGFADISTAIVGRSRGTPIVAAAQLGYVGATILWREDSPIKNLKDLEGKSLAISPGQAQWYLLPAYCRINKVDYKSIKIQETAAPIQPAALATKKADFIIMFRGSNDEVAEQIAAKQGIRLKRVYMKDTGLDIYGSGLVVKEDDIKKRAALVRAYVEGTMEGLRYTRDHQEESLQILLKHKPELEPALTTLQLRNALTELFIPVESAESGLGFMKPAVMEKTVRVTNEYFDVGRKVTAKEVFTNQFIKQ
;
A
#
# COMPACT_ATOMS: atom_id res chain seq x y z
N MET A 1 100.49 52.36 -6.41
CA MET A 1 101.04 51.01 -6.76
C MET A 1 100.04 49.96 -6.27
N LYS A 2 99.67 49.06 -7.21
CA LYS A 2 98.80 47.85 -7.02
C LYS A 2 97.32 48.11 -6.91
N ARG A 3 96.51 47.96 -8.00
CA ARG A 3 95.92 46.78 -8.58
C ARG A 3 94.89 46.17 -7.61
N GLU A 4 93.63 46.42 -7.80
CA GLU A 4 92.60 45.77 -8.67
C GLU A 4 92.18 44.34 -8.24
N LEU A 5 90.96 44.14 -8.21
CA LEU A 5 90.27 43.16 -9.09
C LEU A 5 88.78 43.17 -8.88
N CYS A 6 88.09 43.45 -9.95
CA CYS A 6 86.66 43.28 -10.07
C CYS A 6 86.25 41.78 -9.89
N ARG A 7 85.12 41.54 -9.19
CA ARG A 7 84.38 40.30 -9.34
C ARG A 7 82.92 40.61 -9.57
N HIS A 8 82.47 40.34 -10.76
CA HIS A 8 81.08 40.32 -11.14
C HIS A 8 80.35 39.17 -10.44
N GLY A 9 79.35 39.46 -9.61
CA GLY A 9 78.43 38.49 -9.09
C GLY A 9 77.16 38.49 -9.95
N GLN A 10 76.92 37.44 -10.72
CA GLN A 10 75.72 37.19 -11.44
C GLN A 10 74.61 36.81 -10.41
N ALA A 11 73.59 37.67 -10.28
CA ALA A 11 72.38 37.35 -9.55
C ALA A 11 71.46 36.44 -10.39
N SER A 12 71.36 35.19 -10.06
CA SER A 12 70.46 34.23 -10.67
C SER A 12 69.04 34.51 -10.16
N LYS A 13 68.15 35.00 -11.06
CA LYS A 13 66.74 35.16 -10.77
C LYS A 13 66.03 33.80 -10.88
N ILE A 14 65.77 33.15 -9.76
CA ILE A 14 64.91 31.97 -9.71
C ILE A 14 63.46 32.46 -9.80
N VAL A 15 62.82 32.25 -10.96
CA VAL A 15 61.40 32.48 -11.14
C VAL A 15 60.64 31.26 -10.57
N PHE A 16 59.99 31.43 -9.43
CA PHE A 16 59.06 30.44 -8.88
C PHE A 16 57.78 30.47 -9.67
N LEU A 17 57.58 29.50 -10.57
CA LEU A 17 56.33 29.30 -11.28
C LEU A 17 55.36 28.55 -10.35
N ALA A 18 54.46 29.28 -9.67
CA ALA A 18 53.40 28.70 -8.87
C ALA A 18 52.33 28.10 -9.82
N VAL A 19 52.38 26.77 -9.97
CA VAL A 19 51.31 26.04 -10.67
C VAL A 19 50.09 25.97 -9.77
N LEU A 20 49.11 26.82 -10.03
CA LEU A 20 47.81 26.81 -9.35
C LEU A 20 46.98 25.65 -9.92
N THR A 21 47.07 24.46 -9.28
CA THR A 21 46.22 23.32 -9.59
C THR A 21 44.77 23.63 -9.11
N PHE A 22 43.92 24.04 -10.04
CA PHE A 22 42.47 24.12 -9.82
C PHE A 22 41.96 22.69 -9.61
N LEU A 23 41.71 22.31 -8.35
CA LEU A 23 40.96 21.12 -8.02
C LEU A 23 39.48 21.36 -8.50
N PHE A 24 39.16 20.80 -9.66
CA PHE A 24 37.78 20.70 -10.12
C PHE A 24 37.07 19.73 -9.19
N VAL A 25 36.45 20.24 -8.11
CA VAL A 25 35.49 19.47 -7.33
C VAL A 25 34.22 19.40 -8.18
N PRO A 26 33.82 18.21 -8.67
CA PRO A 26 32.57 18.10 -9.40
C PRO A 26 31.45 18.48 -8.42
N ILE A 27 30.79 19.59 -8.65
CA ILE A 27 29.54 19.94 -7.98
C ILE A 27 28.58 18.82 -8.37
N ALA A 28 28.33 17.90 -7.46
CA ALA A 28 27.32 16.87 -7.61
C ALA A 28 25.99 17.63 -7.77
N ARG A 29 25.54 17.79 -9.04
CA ARG A 29 24.24 18.35 -9.37
C ARG A 29 23.21 17.46 -8.71
N SER A 30 22.56 17.92 -7.65
CA SER A 30 21.42 17.23 -7.06
C SER A 30 20.44 16.93 -8.20
N ALA A 31 20.24 15.66 -8.50
CA ALA A 31 19.28 15.27 -9.52
C ALA A 31 17.93 15.84 -9.13
N GLU A 32 17.33 16.60 -10.04
CA GLU A 32 16.01 17.21 -9.82
C GLU A 32 15.00 16.07 -9.60
N LEU A 33 14.30 16.13 -8.46
CA LEU A 33 13.31 15.12 -8.13
C LEU A 33 12.06 15.32 -8.98
N THR A 34 11.55 14.25 -9.55
CA THR A 34 10.30 14.27 -10.32
C THR A 34 9.11 14.14 -9.37
N PRO A 35 8.15 15.08 -9.37
CA PRO A 35 6.94 14.97 -8.58
C PRO A 35 6.14 13.73 -8.93
N GLY A 36 5.53 13.11 -7.91
CA GLY A 36 4.60 11.99 -8.09
C GLY A 36 3.67 11.83 -6.91
N THR A 37 2.40 11.61 -7.20
CA THR A 37 1.34 11.46 -6.20
C THR A 37 1.02 9.99 -5.98
N ILE A 38 1.02 9.57 -4.71
CA ILE A 38 0.66 8.22 -4.26
C ILE A 38 -0.72 8.29 -3.61
N ARG A 39 -1.73 7.63 -4.19
CA ARG A 39 -3.07 7.48 -3.63
C ARG A 39 -3.15 6.20 -2.81
N LEU A 40 -3.41 6.31 -1.51
CA LEU A 40 -3.64 5.17 -0.64
C LEU A 40 -5.07 4.63 -0.81
N ASP A 41 -5.30 3.43 -0.30
CA ASP A 41 -6.56 2.71 -0.50
C ASP A 41 -7.71 3.22 0.38
N PHE A 42 -7.38 3.89 1.50
CA PHE A 42 -8.39 4.25 2.51
C PHE A 42 -7.96 5.43 3.38
N ILE A 43 -8.78 5.75 4.39
CA ILE A 43 -8.48 6.69 5.47
C ILE A 43 -7.16 6.30 6.14
N ILE A 44 -6.30 7.29 6.41
CA ILE A 44 -4.98 7.05 6.99
C ILE A 44 -5.12 6.42 8.37
N GLY A 45 -4.31 5.40 8.62
CA GLY A 45 -4.19 4.70 9.88
C GLY A 45 -2.88 3.92 9.94
N GLY A 46 -2.69 3.10 10.97
CA GLY A 46 -1.41 2.43 11.26
C GLY A 46 -0.81 1.63 10.09
N LYS A 47 -1.65 0.95 9.29
CA LYS A 47 -1.18 0.19 8.11
C LYS A 47 -0.45 1.03 7.08
N HIS A 48 -0.63 2.35 7.09
CA HIS A 48 -0.03 3.24 6.10
C HIS A 48 1.36 3.78 6.52
N ALA A 49 1.85 3.43 7.70
CA ALA A 49 3.17 3.84 8.17
C ALA A 49 4.31 3.59 7.14
N PRO A 50 4.36 2.47 6.40
CA PRO A 50 5.43 2.23 5.42
C PRO A 50 5.63 3.34 4.38
N TRP A 51 4.55 3.97 3.91
CA TRP A 51 4.63 5.07 2.93
C TRP A 51 5.18 6.34 3.54
N TYR A 52 4.77 6.68 4.78
CA TYR A 52 5.28 7.84 5.50
C TYR A 52 6.74 7.65 5.93
N VAL A 53 7.13 6.43 6.29
CA VAL A 53 8.53 6.06 6.54
C VAL A 53 9.35 6.22 5.25
N ALA A 54 8.86 5.72 4.12
CA ALA A 54 9.57 5.85 2.85
C ALA A 54 9.72 7.32 2.43
N LEU A 55 8.74 8.19 2.74
CA LEU A 55 8.81 9.62 2.51
C LEU A 55 9.85 10.28 3.45
N GLU A 56 9.71 10.10 4.76
CA GLU A 56 10.55 10.75 5.79
C GLU A 56 12.01 10.32 5.71
N LYS A 57 12.27 9.03 5.47
CA LYS A 57 13.63 8.47 5.34
C LYS A 57 14.23 8.72 3.95
N GLY A 58 13.54 9.42 3.06
CA GLY A 58 14.02 9.76 1.73
C GLY A 58 14.14 8.56 0.79
N PHE A 59 13.46 7.43 1.04
CA PHE A 59 13.57 6.23 0.19
C PHE A 59 13.00 6.45 -1.21
N TYR A 60 12.03 7.36 -1.36
CA TYR A 60 11.58 7.82 -2.67
C TYR A 60 12.57 8.81 -3.28
N ALA A 61 13.02 9.81 -2.52
CA ALA A 61 13.87 10.89 -2.99
C ALA A 61 15.22 10.37 -3.53
N LYS A 62 15.85 9.43 -2.84
CA LYS A 62 17.11 8.82 -3.31
C LYS A 62 16.98 8.05 -4.64
N ARG A 63 15.72 7.82 -5.10
CA ARG A 63 15.40 7.20 -6.39
C ARG A 63 14.82 8.22 -7.40
N GLY A 64 14.89 9.52 -7.10
CA GLY A 64 14.44 10.58 -7.98
C GLY A 64 12.95 10.91 -7.93
N LEU A 65 12.20 10.40 -6.93
CA LEU A 65 10.76 10.66 -6.78
C LEU A 65 10.50 11.63 -5.62
N ALA A 66 9.92 12.81 -5.92
CA ALA A 66 9.33 13.72 -4.94
C ALA A 66 7.89 13.26 -4.66
N ALA A 67 7.72 12.35 -3.70
CA ALA A 67 6.43 11.74 -3.42
C ALA A 67 5.52 12.65 -2.60
N THR A 68 4.23 12.71 -2.99
CA THR A 68 3.13 13.27 -2.19
C THR A 68 2.13 12.14 -1.89
N ILE A 69 1.71 12.00 -0.63
CA ILE A 69 0.81 10.94 -0.20
C ILE A 69 -0.60 11.50 0.01
N GLN A 70 -1.60 10.89 -0.62
CA GLN A 70 -3.01 11.21 -0.48
C GLN A 70 -3.79 10.03 0.11
N ALA A 71 -4.71 10.34 1.04
CA ALA A 71 -5.68 9.36 1.53
C ALA A 71 -6.66 8.96 0.42
N GLY A 72 -7.16 7.71 0.46
CA GLY A 72 -8.25 7.21 -0.38
C GLY A 72 -9.57 7.11 0.36
N THR A 73 -10.60 6.73 -0.37
CA THR A 73 -11.94 6.43 0.17
C THR A 73 -12.36 4.97 -0.10
N GLY A 74 -11.49 4.19 -0.72
CA GLY A 74 -11.68 2.79 -1.08
C GLY A 74 -10.83 2.42 -2.30
N SER A 75 -10.49 1.14 -2.45
CA SER A 75 -9.62 0.66 -3.54
C SER A 75 -10.16 0.99 -4.94
N ALA A 76 -11.48 0.99 -5.14
CA ALA A 76 -12.08 1.38 -6.42
C ALA A 76 -11.89 2.88 -6.72
N ASP A 77 -11.95 3.73 -5.70
CA ASP A 77 -11.62 5.14 -5.82
C ASP A 77 -10.15 5.33 -6.22
N THR A 78 -9.23 4.63 -5.55
CA THR A 78 -7.80 4.68 -5.87
C THR A 78 -7.53 4.28 -7.32
N VAL A 79 -8.11 3.16 -7.78
CA VAL A 79 -7.98 2.68 -9.16
C VAL A 79 -8.50 3.73 -10.17
N ARG A 80 -9.68 4.32 -9.91
CA ARG A 80 -10.24 5.37 -10.78
C ARG A 80 -9.36 6.63 -10.80
N THR A 81 -8.89 7.06 -9.63
CA THR A 81 -8.07 8.27 -9.50
C THR A 81 -6.77 8.15 -10.27
N ILE A 82 -6.10 6.98 -10.22
CA ILE A 82 -4.90 6.71 -11.01
C ILE A 82 -5.26 6.71 -12.51
N ALA A 83 -6.31 6.01 -12.89
CA ALA A 83 -6.71 5.91 -14.30
C ALA A 83 -6.99 7.28 -14.93
N SER A 84 -7.66 8.17 -14.20
CA SER A 84 -7.98 9.54 -14.65
C SER A 84 -6.80 10.51 -14.60
N GLY A 85 -5.65 10.11 -14.02
CA GLY A 85 -4.48 10.98 -13.85
C GLY A 85 -4.51 11.87 -12.61
N GLY A 86 -5.44 11.68 -11.70
CA GLY A 86 -5.49 12.37 -10.41
C GLY A 86 -4.44 11.88 -9.39
N ALA A 87 -3.82 10.74 -9.66
CA ALA A 87 -2.64 10.24 -8.96
C ALA A 87 -1.76 9.45 -9.93
N ASP A 88 -0.47 9.34 -9.62
CA ASP A 88 0.50 8.60 -10.43
C ASP A 88 0.56 7.13 -10.05
N PHE A 89 0.51 6.86 -8.75
CA PHE A 89 0.69 5.53 -8.15
C PHE A 89 -0.37 5.28 -7.09
N GLY A 90 -0.62 4.02 -6.77
CA GLY A 90 -1.57 3.71 -5.71
C GLY A 90 -1.33 2.41 -4.96
N PHE A 91 -1.94 2.38 -3.80
CA PHE A 91 -2.10 1.20 -2.98
C PHE A 91 -3.59 0.80 -3.00
N ALA A 92 -3.89 -0.41 -3.46
CA ALA A 92 -5.27 -0.89 -3.62
C ALA A 92 -5.37 -2.41 -3.49
N ASP A 93 -6.57 -2.92 -3.27
CA ASP A 93 -6.85 -4.35 -3.39
C ASP A 93 -6.66 -4.82 -4.84
N ILE A 94 -5.92 -5.91 -5.03
CA ILE A 94 -5.54 -6.43 -6.34
C ILE A 94 -6.76 -6.95 -7.11
N SER A 95 -7.73 -7.61 -6.43
CA SER A 95 -8.96 -8.07 -7.10
C SER A 95 -9.79 -6.89 -7.61
N THR A 96 -9.85 -5.80 -6.84
CA THR A 96 -10.49 -4.55 -7.28
C THR A 96 -9.77 -3.94 -8.49
N ALA A 97 -8.44 -3.98 -8.53
CA ALA A 97 -7.67 -3.54 -9.70
C ALA A 97 -7.93 -4.44 -10.93
N ILE A 98 -8.02 -5.76 -10.73
CA ILE A 98 -8.39 -6.72 -11.78
C ILE A 98 -9.79 -6.45 -12.31
N VAL A 99 -10.79 -6.18 -11.46
CA VAL A 99 -12.13 -5.77 -11.87
C VAL A 99 -12.08 -4.46 -12.68
N GLY A 100 -11.32 -3.47 -12.24
CA GLY A 100 -11.07 -2.25 -13.01
C GLY A 100 -10.49 -2.56 -14.39
N ARG A 101 -9.45 -3.39 -14.47
CA ARG A 101 -8.82 -3.82 -15.73
C ARG A 101 -9.81 -4.52 -16.65
N SER A 102 -10.65 -5.39 -16.11
CA SER A 102 -11.68 -6.12 -16.88
C SER A 102 -12.70 -5.18 -17.54
N ARG A 103 -12.86 -3.98 -17.00
CA ARG A 103 -13.74 -2.90 -17.49
C ARG A 103 -13.00 -1.83 -18.30
N GLY A 104 -11.76 -2.13 -18.73
CA GLY A 104 -10.98 -1.27 -19.61
C GLY A 104 -10.05 -0.27 -18.89
N THR A 105 -9.97 -0.27 -17.56
CA THR A 105 -9.05 0.60 -16.83
C THR A 105 -7.60 0.10 -17.00
N PRO A 106 -6.65 0.90 -17.51
CA PRO A 106 -5.29 0.44 -17.83
C PRO A 106 -4.40 0.40 -16.57
N ILE A 107 -4.76 -0.43 -15.59
CA ILE A 107 -4.08 -0.60 -14.29
C ILE A 107 -3.42 -1.97 -14.22
N VAL A 108 -2.23 -2.02 -13.62
CA VAL A 108 -1.42 -3.22 -13.40
C VAL A 108 -0.91 -3.24 -11.96
N ALA A 109 -0.93 -4.40 -11.32
CA ALA A 109 -0.27 -4.61 -10.03
C ALA A 109 1.25 -4.72 -10.25
N ALA A 110 2.04 -3.96 -9.48
CA ALA A 110 3.50 -3.92 -9.55
C ALA A 110 4.18 -4.55 -8.32
N ALA A 111 3.44 -4.80 -7.24
CA ALA A 111 3.87 -5.56 -6.07
C ALA A 111 2.65 -6.04 -5.28
N GLN A 112 2.78 -7.16 -4.57
CA GLN A 112 1.80 -7.61 -3.59
C GLN A 112 2.26 -7.26 -2.16
N LEU A 113 1.31 -7.18 -1.22
CA LEU A 113 1.55 -6.91 0.19
C LEU A 113 0.89 -7.95 1.12
N GLY A 114 0.37 -9.04 0.58
CA GLY A 114 -0.23 -10.14 1.32
C GLY A 114 -1.52 -10.65 0.70
N TYR A 115 -2.18 -11.53 1.44
CA TYR A 115 -3.49 -12.08 1.08
C TYR A 115 -4.64 -11.14 1.46
N VAL A 116 -5.87 -11.49 1.06
CA VAL A 116 -7.07 -10.74 1.45
C VAL A 116 -7.18 -10.64 2.97
N GLY A 117 -7.04 -9.43 3.49
CA GLY A 117 -7.13 -9.13 4.93
C GLY A 117 -8.55 -8.78 5.40
N ALA A 118 -9.56 -9.05 4.58
CA ALA A 118 -10.95 -8.77 4.94
C ALA A 118 -11.47 -9.75 5.98
N THR A 119 -12.17 -9.21 6.98
CA THR A 119 -12.83 -9.94 8.07
C THR A 119 -14.32 -9.62 8.08
N ILE A 120 -15.14 -10.62 8.34
CA ILE A 120 -16.56 -10.44 8.65
C ILE A 120 -16.68 -10.38 10.17
N LEU A 121 -17.29 -9.34 10.69
CA LEU A 121 -17.43 -9.07 12.12
C LEU A 121 -18.92 -9.03 12.50
N TRP A 122 -19.27 -9.69 13.59
CA TRP A 122 -20.59 -9.62 14.21
C TRP A 122 -20.48 -9.63 15.73
N ARG A 123 -21.53 -9.24 16.41
CA ARG A 123 -21.60 -9.26 17.88
C ARG A 123 -21.69 -10.70 18.39
N GLU A 124 -20.97 -11.03 19.46
CA GLU A 124 -21.03 -12.35 20.07
C GLU A 124 -22.44 -12.73 20.57
N ASP A 125 -23.22 -11.74 21.00
CA ASP A 125 -24.62 -11.90 21.44
C ASP A 125 -25.64 -11.98 20.28
N SER A 126 -25.18 -11.96 19.02
CA SER A 126 -26.03 -12.12 17.85
C SER A 126 -26.38 -13.58 17.56
N PRO A 127 -27.43 -13.88 16.78
CA PRO A 127 -27.76 -15.22 16.36
C PRO A 127 -26.79 -15.82 15.33
N ILE A 128 -25.85 -15.04 14.79
CA ILE A 128 -24.88 -15.49 13.80
C ILE A 128 -23.84 -16.40 14.48
N LYS A 129 -23.77 -17.67 14.05
CA LYS A 129 -22.82 -18.68 14.56
C LYS A 129 -21.88 -19.17 13.46
N ASN A 130 -22.28 -19.09 12.20
CA ASN A 130 -21.53 -19.51 11.02
C ASN A 130 -21.89 -18.66 9.81
N LEU A 131 -21.22 -18.86 8.67
CA LEU A 131 -21.39 -18.07 7.46
C LEU A 131 -22.81 -18.16 6.86
N LYS A 132 -23.47 -19.30 7.01
CA LYS A 132 -24.82 -19.49 6.49
C LYS A 132 -25.84 -18.59 7.21
N ASP A 133 -25.59 -18.27 8.47
CA ASP A 133 -26.44 -17.40 9.27
C ASP A 133 -26.40 -15.91 8.82
N LEU A 134 -25.52 -15.55 7.87
CA LEU A 134 -25.52 -14.22 7.26
C LEU A 134 -26.72 -14.00 6.33
N GLU A 135 -27.35 -15.07 5.87
CA GLU A 135 -28.55 -15.00 5.05
C GLU A 135 -29.70 -14.29 5.79
N GLY A 136 -30.35 -13.35 5.11
CA GLY A 136 -31.42 -12.53 5.68
C GLY A 136 -30.96 -11.44 6.67
N LYS A 137 -29.66 -11.36 7.00
CA LYS A 137 -29.09 -10.38 7.93
C LYS A 137 -28.77 -9.07 7.24
N SER A 138 -28.67 -8.01 8.04
CA SER A 138 -28.33 -6.67 7.58
C SER A 138 -26.82 -6.42 7.63
N LEU A 139 -26.27 -5.88 6.55
CA LEU A 139 -24.87 -5.52 6.39
C LEU A 139 -24.72 -4.01 6.17
N ALA A 140 -23.98 -3.33 7.04
CA ALA A 140 -23.55 -1.96 6.79
C ALA A 140 -22.28 -1.95 5.96
N ILE A 141 -22.32 -1.39 4.74
CA ILE A 141 -21.22 -1.36 3.79
C ILE A 141 -21.31 -0.12 2.89
N SER A 142 -20.18 0.37 2.35
CA SER A 142 -20.15 1.50 1.43
C SER A 142 -19.74 1.05 0.03
N PRO A 143 -20.42 1.52 -1.03
CA PRO A 143 -19.94 1.36 -2.40
C PRO A 143 -18.52 1.91 -2.58
N GLY A 144 -17.71 1.25 -3.42
CA GLY A 144 -16.33 1.68 -3.70
C GLY A 144 -15.26 1.14 -2.75
N GLN A 145 -15.65 0.59 -1.59
CA GLN A 145 -14.74 -0.20 -0.75
C GLN A 145 -14.45 -1.55 -1.42
N ALA A 146 -13.27 -2.14 -1.18
CA ALA A 146 -12.92 -3.47 -1.70
C ALA A 146 -13.92 -4.56 -1.28
N GLN A 147 -14.43 -4.48 -0.06
CA GLN A 147 -15.41 -5.41 0.50
C GLN A 147 -16.70 -5.50 -0.34
N TRP A 148 -17.08 -4.39 -1.01
CA TRP A 148 -18.24 -4.35 -1.91
C TRP A 148 -18.09 -5.36 -3.07
N TYR A 149 -16.86 -5.55 -3.55
CA TYR A 149 -16.56 -6.51 -4.63
C TYR A 149 -16.26 -7.90 -4.10
N LEU A 150 -15.62 -7.99 -2.93
CA LEU A 150 -15.24 -9.27 -2.32
C LEU A 150 -16.46 -10.08 -1.86
N LEU A 151 -17.48 -9.43 -1.27
CA LEU A 151 -18.60 -10.12 -0.64
C LEU A 151 -19.40 -11.00 -1.59
N PRO A 152 -19.85 -10.56 -2.78
CA PRO A 152 -20.59 -11.44 -3.70
C PRO A 152 -19.78 -12.68 -4.10
N ALA A 153 -18.47 -12.51 -4.35
CA ALA A 153 -17.56 -13.62 -4.66
C ALA A 153 -17.43 -14.58 -3.47
N TYR A 154 -17.21 -14.04 -2.29
CA TYR A 154 -17.11 -14.80 -1.05
C TYR A 154 -18.37 -15.60 -0.73
N CYS A 155 -19.54 -15.00 -0.91
CA CYS A 155 -20.83 -15.68 -0.73
C CYS A 155 -20.99 -16.84 -1.72
N ARG A 156 -20.62 -16.67 -3.00
CA ARG A 156 -20.69 -17.74 -4.00
C ARG A 156 -19.76 -18.92 -3.62
N ILE A 157 -18.54 -18.64 -3.19
CA ILE A 157 -17.57 -19.66 -2.78
C ILE A 157 -18.12 -20.46 -1.59
N ASN A 158 -18.75 -19.79 -0.62
CA ASN A 158 -19.24 -20.38 0.61
C ASN A 158 -20.71 -20.81 0.55
N LYS A 159 -21.35 -20.78 -0.64
CA LYS A 159 -22.75 -21.15 -0.86
C LYS A 159 -23.75 -20.37 0.02
N VAL A 160 -23.43 -19.12 0.32
CA VAL A 160 -24.30 -18.18 1.00
C VAL A 160 -25.13 -17.44 -0.05
N ASP A 161 -26.44 -17.34 0.15
CA ASP A 161 -27.30 -16.55 -0.75
C ASP A 161 -27.06 -15.06 -0.53
N TYR A 162 -26.17 -14.48 -1.34
CA TYR A 162 -25.89 -13.03 -1.31
C TYR A 162 -27.14 -12.16 -1.47
N LYS A 163 -28.12 -12.61 -2.28
CA LYS A 163 -29.32 -11.83 -2.55
C LYS A 163 -30.25 -11.68 -1.35
N SER A 164 -30.14 -12.60 -0.37
CA SER A 164 -30.89 -12.53 0.89
C SER A 164 -30.30 -11.51 1.88
N ILE A 165 -29.04 -11.11 1.72
CA ILE A 165 -28.37 -10.15 2.60
C ILE A 165 -28.97 -8.75 2.37
N LYS A 166 -29.39 -8.10 3.47
CA LYS A 166 -29.99 -6.76 3.45
C LYS A 166 -28.88 -5.71 3.46
N ILE A 167 -28.49 -5.24 2.28
CA ILE A 167 -27.43 -4.23 2.14
C ILE A 167 -27.96 -2.88 2.65
N GLN A 168 -27.21 -2.29 3.59
CA GLN A 168 -27.42 -0.94 4.10
C GLN A 168 -26.20 -0.11 3.69
N GLU A 169 -26.40 0.78 2.71
CA GLU A 169 -25.33 1.70 2.30
C GLU A 169 -25.01 2.65 3.44
N THR A 170 -23.83 2.49 4.01
CA THR A 170 -23.40 3.18 5.22
C THR A 170 -21.98 3.70 5.02
N ALA A 171 -21.74 4.98 5.28
CA ALA A 171 -20.42 5.57 5.20
C ALA A 171 -19.42 4.82 6.10
N ALA A 172 -18.22 4.59 5.60
CA ALA A 172 -17.21 3.75 6.24
C ALA A 172 -16.93 4.08 7.72
N PRO A 173 -16.83 5.36 8.14
CA PRO A 173 -16.57 5.68 9.56
C PRO A 173 -17.74 5.31 10.50
N ILE A 174 -18.97 5.12 9.96
CA ILE A 174 -20.17 4.86 10.75
C ILE A 174 -20.43 3.36 10.91
N GLN A 175 -19.89 2.50 10.04
CA GLN A 175 -20.14 1.06 10.03
C GLN A 175 -19.85 0.39 11.39
N PRO A 176 -18.73 0.67 12.09
CA PRO A 176 -18.47 0.10 13.40
C PRO A 176 -19.53 0.44 14.45
N ALA A 177 -20.00 1.69 14.46
CA ALA A 177 -21.06 2.12 15.37
C ALA A 177 -22.41 1.49 15.00
N ALA A 178 -22.70 1.27 13.72
CA ALA A 178 -23.91 0.58 13.26
C ALA A 178 -23.96 -0.86 13.79
N LEU A 179 -22.83 -1.58 13.78
CA LEU A 179 -22.72 -2.90 14.38
C LEU A 179 -22.92 -2.85 15.90
N ALA A 180 -22.21 -1.96 16.59
CA ALA A 180 -22.27 -1.86 18.05
C ALA A 180 -23.69 -1.54 18.55
N THR A 181 -24.44 -0.70 17.83
CA THR A 181 -25.81 -0.28 18.18
C THR A 181 -26.90 -1.18 17.61
N LYS A 182 -26.58 -2.34 17.06
CA LYS A 182 -27.53 -3.29 16.42
C LYS A 182 -28.30 -2.73 15.22
N LYS A 183 -27.82 -1.62 14.62
CA LYS A 183 -28.37 -1.10 13.36
C LYS A 183 -27.96 -1.94 12.15
N ALA A 184 -26.86 -2.70 12.27
CA ALA A 184 -26.46 -3.73 11.36
C ALA A 184 -26.13 -5.01 12.11
N ASP A 185 -26.42 -6.17 11.53
CA ASP A 185 -26.14 -7.48 12.11
C ASP A 185 -24.67 -7.86 11.98
N PHE A 186 -24.05 -7.45 10.89
CA PHE A 186 -22.61 -7.66 10.64
C PHE A 186 -22.02 -6.56 9.78
N ILE A 187 -20.68 -6.49 9.76
CA ILE A 187 -19.90 -5.58 8.94
C ILE A 187 -18.69 -6.32 8.35
N ILE A 188 -18.06 -5.75 7.33
CA ILE A 188 -16.83 -6.29 6.73
C ILE A 188 -15.75 -5.23 6.83
N MET A 189 -14.65 -5.57 7.50
CA MET A 189 -13.55 -4.69 7.80
C MET A 189 -12.24 -5.25 7.25
N PHE A 190 -11.18 -4.44 7.26
CA PHE A 190 -9.82 -4.91 6.99
C PHE A 190 -8.98 -4.86 8.26
N ARG A 191 -8.31 -5.96 8.53
CA ARG A 191 -7.33 -6.06 9.62
C ARG A 191 -6.20 -5.05 9.40
N GLY A 192 -5.69 -4.46 10.49
CA GLY A 192 -4.70 -3.39 10.44
C GLY A 192 -5.27 -2.02 9.99
N SER A 193 -6.60 -1.89 9.90
CA SER A 193 -7.26 -0.68 9.43
C SER A 193 -8.50 -0.37 10.27
N ASN A 194 -9.70 -0.67 9.78
CA ASN A 194 -10.96 -0.33 10.42
C ASN A 194 -11.55 -1.47 11.29
N ASP A 195 -10.99 -2.66 11.25
CA ASP A 195 -11.32 -3.76 12.15
C ASP A 195 -11.06 -3.36 13.62
N GLU A 196 -9.89 -2.79 13.89
CA GLU A 196 -9.49 -2.32 15.23
C GLU A 196 -10.36 -1.18 15.73
N VAL A 197 -10.86 -0.33 14.83
CA VAL A 197 -11.84 0.71 15.16
C VAL A 197 -13.14 0.07 15.65
N ALA A 198 -13.60 -0.98 14.97
CA ALA A 198 -14.80 -1.71 15.37
C ALA A 198 -14.62 -2.39 16.74
N GLU A 199 -13.46 -3.01 16.98
CA GLU A 199 -13.13 -3.60 18.28
C GLU A 199 -13.13 -2.55 19.40
N GLN A 200 -12.49 -1.39 19.19
CA GLN A 200 -12.42 -0.32 20.19
C GLN A 200 -13.81 0.23 20.53
N ILE A 201 -14.66 0.47 19.52
CA ILE A 201 -16.02 0.98 19.72
C ILE A 201 -16.89 -0.05 20.46
N ALA A 202 -16.79 -1.32 20.09
CA ALA A 202 -17.50 -2.41 20.75
C ALA A 202 -17.06 -2.57 22.21
N ALA A 203 -15.75 -2.59 22.47
CA ALA A 203 -15.18 -2.72 23.81
C ALA A 203 -15.62 -1.61 24.76
N LYS A 204 -15.68 -0.34 24.29
CA LYS A 204 -16.18 0.81 25.07
C LYS A 204 -17.65 0.63 25.51
N GLN A 205 -18.42 -0.24 24.86
CA GLN A 205 -19.81 -0.56 25.18
C GLN A 205 -19.96 -1.93 25.87
N GLY A 206 -18.86 -2.58 26.26
CA GLY A 206 -18.87 -3.91 26.86
C GLY A 206 -19.27 -5.03 25.89
N ILE A 207 -19.18 -4.79 24.59
CA ILE A 207 -19.55 -5.71 23.53
C ILE A 207 -18.33 -6.50 23.06
N ARG A 208 -18.46 -7.82 22.96
CA ARG A 208 -17.47 -8.67 22.29
C ARG A 208 -17.87 -8.94 20.84
N LEU A 209 -16.88 -8.92 19.95
CA LEU A 209 -17.05 -9.25 18.53
C LEU A 209 -16.51 -10.64 18.23
N LYS A 210 -17.21 -11.36 17.35
CA LYS A 210 -16.71 -12.56 16.66
C LYS A 210 -16.27 -12.15 15.26
N ARG A 211 -15.33 -12.92 14.69
CA ARG A 211 -14.83 -12.69 13.33
C ARG A 211 -14.54 -13.97 12.57
N VAL A 212 -14.59 -13.84 11.25
CA VAL A 212 -14.08 -14.82 10.30
C VAL A 212 -13.21 -14.07 9.28
N TYR A 213 -12.02 -14.60 9.02
CA TYR A 213 -11.14 -14.10 7.95
C TYR A 213 -11.57 -14.71 6.62
N MET A 214 -11.81 -13.88 5.62
CA MET A 214 -12.23 -14.37 4.29
C MET A 214 -11.16 -15.26 3.65
N LYS A 215 -9.87 -14.97 3.89
CA LYS A 215 -8.74 -15.80 3.39
C LYS A 215 -8.75 -17.24 3.92
N ASP A 216 -9.22 -17.43 5.15
CA ASP A 216 -9.21 -18.75 5.80
C ASP A 216 -10.43 -19.60 5.41
N THR A 217 -11.40 -18.99 4.70
CA THR A 217 -12.65 -19.62 4.31
C THR A 217 -12.91 -19.54 2.80
N GLY A 218 -11.86 -19.68 2.01
CA GLY A 218 -11.93 -19.90 0.56
C GLY A 218 -11.51 -18.71 -0.30
N LEU A 219 -11.24 -17.53 0.28
CA LEU A 219 -10.77 -16.36 -0.48
C LEU A 219 -9.26 -16.11 -0.24
N ASP A 220 -8.46 -17.17 -0.33
CA ASP A 220 -7.00 -17.15 -0.16
C ASP A 220 -6.28 -16.73 -1.46
N ILE A 221 -6.55 -15.52 -1.89
CA ILE A 221 -5.99 -14.85 -3.07
C ILE A 221 -5.19 -13.61 -2.64
N TYR A 222 -4.39 -13.03 -3.56
CA TYR A 222 -3.73 -11.77 -3.25
C TYR A 222 -4.74 -10.69 -2.87
N GLY A 223 -4.43 -9.97 -1.80
CA GLY A 223 -5.20 -8.87 -1.28
C GLY A 223 -4.62 -7.53 -1.74
N SER A 224 -4.02 -6.78 -0.81
CA SER A 224 -3.49 -5.45 -1.10
C SER A 224 -2.20 -5.50 -1.92
N GLY A 225 -2.03 -4.49 -2.79
CA GLY A 225 -0.84 -4.36 -3.62
C GLY A 225 -0.58 -2.94 -4.09
N LEU A 226 0.60 -2.73 -4.66
CA LEU A 226 0.97 -1.50 -5.34
C LEU A 226 0.47 -1.56 -6.77
N VAL A 227 -0.25 -0.53 -7.20
CA VAL A 227 -0.85 -0.45 -8.54
C VAL A 227 -0.37 0.78 -9.29
N VAL A 228 -0.20 0.64 -10.60
CA VAL A 228 0.32 1.67 -11.51
C VAL A 228 -0.43 1.64 -12.83
N LYS A 229 -0.35 2.71 -13.62
CA LYS A 229 -0.80 2.68 -15.01
C LYS A 229 0.07 1.74 -15.85
N GLU A 230 -0.55 1.01 -16.74
CA GLU A 230 0.15 0.11 -17.68
C GLU A 230 1.19 0.85 -18.53
N ASP A 231 0.83 2.01 -19.04
CA ASP A 231 1.72 2.86 -19.84
C ASP A 231 2.96 3.31 -19.09
N ASP A 232 2.84 3.60 -17.80
CA ASP A 232 3.95 4.07 -16.97
C ASP A 232 5.03 3.00 -16.75
N ILE A 233 4.67 1.73 -16.89
CA ILE A 233 5.63 0.61 -16.85
C ILE A 233 6.75 0.79 -17.90
N LYS A 234 6.43 1.39 -19.05
CA LYS A 234 7.40 1.67 -20.12
C LYS A 234 7.80 3.14 -20.15
N LYS A 235 6.84 4.05 -20.13
CA LYS A 235 7.06 5.50 -20.33
C LYS A 235 7.73 6.17 -19.14
N ARG A 236 7.49 5.67 -17.90
CA ARG A 236 7.97 6.24 -16.64
C ARG A 236 8.60 5.17 -15.73
N ALA A 237 9.26 4.16 -16.32
CA ALA A 237 9.80 2.99 -15.60
C ALA A 237 10.67 3.35 -14.39
N ALA A 238 11.48 4.42 -14.48
CA ALA A 238 12.31 4.88 -13.37
C ALA A 238 11.46 5.35 -12.16
N LEU A 239 10.36 6.07 -12.42
CA LEU A 239 9.46 6.54 -11.36
C LEU A 239 8.63 5.41 -10.76
N VAL A 240 8.16 4.47 -11.59
CA VAL A 240 7.49 3.26 -11.10
C VAL A 240 8.42 2.46 -10.20
N ARG A 241 9.69 2.30 -10.62
CA ARG A 241 10.73 1.65 -9.80
C ARG A 241 10.96 2.38 -8.49
N ALA A 242 11.06 3.72 -8.52
CA ALA A 242 11.24 4.54 -7.33
C ALA A 242 10.07 4.36 -6.34
N TYR A 243 8.84 4.33 -6.85
CA TYR A 243 7.64 4.07 -6.05
C TYR A 243 7.66 2.66 -5.43
N VAL A 244 7.83 1.62 -6.24
CA VAL A 244 7.78 0.23 -5.77
C VAL A 244 8.92 -0.06 -4.79
N GLU A 245 10.17 0.17 -5.19
CA GLU A 245 11.32 -0.12 -4.34
C GLU A 245 11.35 0.76 -3.08
N GLY A 246 10.96 2.04 -3.20
CA GLY A 246 10.89 2.96 -2.06
C GLY A 246 9.84 2.51 -1.04
N THR A 247 8.66 2.07 -1.50
CA THR A 247 7.62 1.53 -0.63
C THR A 247 8.05 0.21 0.03
N MET A 248 8.68 -0.71 -0.73
CA MET A 248 9.18 -1.98 -0.18
C MET A 248 10.27 -1.75 0.87
N GLU A 249 11.14 -0.77 0.66
CA GLU A 249 12.16 -0.39 1.66
C GLU A 249 11.51 0.23 2.90
N GLY A 250 10.49 1.07 2.71
CA GLY A 250 9.67 1.62 3.81
C GLY A 250 8.97 0.54 4.61
N LEU A 251 8.40 -0.47 3.95
CA LEU A 251 7.77 -1.61 4.62
C LEU A 251 8.78 -2.44 5.42
N ARG A 252 9.94 -2.73 4.85
CA ARG A 252 11.02 -3.44 5.55
C ARG A 252 11.47 -2.68 6.77
N TYR A 253 11.74 -1.38 6.61
CA TYR A 253 12.12 -0.51 7.71
C TYR A 253 11.05 -0.48 8.81
N THR A 254 9.78 -0.33 8.42
CA THR A 254 8.65 -0.30 9.36
C THR A 254 8.53 -1.58 10.17
N ARG A 255 8.75 -2.74 9.55
CA ARG A 255 8.75 -4.03 10.24
C ARG A 255 9.86 -4.12 11.29
N ASP A 256 11.05 -3.63 10.94
CA ASP A 256 12.24 -3.75 11.78
C ASP A 256 12.32 -2.62 12.85
N HIS A 257 11.59 -1.48 12.66
CA HIS A 257 11.61 -0.28 13.51
C HIS A 257 10.18 0.25 13.77
N GLN A 258 9.32 -0.57 14.38
CA GLN A 258 7.89 -0.28 14.51
C GLN A 258 7.59 0.99 15.31
N GLU A 259 8.29 1.21 16.43
CA GLU A 259 8.08 2.37 17.30
C GLU A 259 8.45 3.69 16.57
N GLU A 260 9.62 3.75 15.95
CA GLU A 260 10.05 4.92 15.17
C GLU A 260 9.10 5.15 13.99
N SER A 261 8.66 4.09 13.32
CA SER A 261 7.73 4.18 12.20
C SER A 261 6.36 4.73 12.62
N LEU A 262 5.91 4.38 13.83
CA LEU A 262 4.72 4.96 14.43
C LEU A 262 4.91 6.46 14.69
N GLN A 263 6.04 6.86 15.29
CA GLN A 263 6.34 8.29 15.55
C GLN A 263 6.41 9.10 14.25
N ILE A 264 7.01 8.54 13.19
CA ILE A 264 7.03 9.16 11.86
C ILE A 264 5.60 9.36 11.35
N LEU A 265 4.75 8.33 11.40
CA LEU A 265 3.36 8.44 10.96
C LEU A 265 2.60 9.51 11.76
N LEU A 266 2.71 9.51 13.09
CA LEU A 266 2.04 10.48 13.97
C LEU A 266 2.57 11.92 13.77
N LYS A 267 3.85 12.09 13.44
CA LYS A 267 4.41 13.39 13.05
C LYS A 267 3.71 13.98 11.81
N HIS A 268 3.46 13.14 10.80
CA HIS A 268 2.76 13.54 9.58
C HIS A 268 1.24 13.60 9.73
N LYS A 269 0.68 12.91 10.73
CA LYS A 269 -0.74 12.73 10.98
C LYS A 269 -1.06 12.86 12.47
N PRO A 270 -0.92 14.08 13.03
CA PRO A 270 -1.09 14.32 14.46
C PRO A 270 -2.54 14.12 14.95
N GLU A 271 -3.51 14.06 14.01
CA GLU A 271 -4.91 13.75 14.30
C GLU A 271 -5.19 12.29 14.66
N LEU A 272 -4.23 11.38 14.42
CA LEU A 272 -4.41 9.96 14.70
C LEU A 272 -4.27 9.67 16.20
N GLU A 273 -5.16 8.79 16.72
CA GLU A 273 -5.10 8.33 18.10
C GLU A 273 -3.94 7.30 18.24
N PRO A 274 -2.92 7.57 19.12
CA PRO A 274 -1.70 6.76 19.16
C PRO A 274 -1.92 5.29 19.48
N ALA A 275 -2.75 4.95 20.47
CA ALA A 275 -2.95 3.55 20.89
C ALA A 275 -3.65 2.73 19.78
N LEU A 276 -4.67 3.29 19.14
CA LEU A 276 -5.35 2.66 18.00
C LEU A 276 -4.40 2.49 16.82
N THR A 277 -3.62 3.53 16.51
CA THR A 277 -2.66 3.53 15.40
C THR A 277 -1.56 2.48 15.61
N THR A 278 -1.09 2.33 16.85
CA THR A 278 -0.14 1.26 17.25
C THR A 278 -0.72 -0.12 17.00
N LEU A 279 -1.96 -0.33 17.43
CA LEU A 279 -2.65 -1.62 17.23
C LEU A 279 -2.85 -1.93 15.74
N GLN A 280 -3.27 -0.95 14.96
CA GLN A 280 -3.41 -1.06 13.51
C GLN A 280 -2.08 -1.39 12.82
N LEU A 281 -0.99 -0.70 13.18
CA LEU A 281 0.33 -0.96 12.62
C LEU A 281 0.79 -2.39 12.91
N ARG A 282 0.71 -2.81 14.18
CA ARG A 282 1.08 -4.17 14.58
C ARG A 282 0.29 -5.23 13.81
N ASN A 283 -1.03 -5.09 13.77
CA ASN A 283 -1.88 -6.06 13.08
C ASN A 283 -1.68 -6.04 11.55
N ALA A 284 -1.40 -4.86 10.98
CA ALA A 284 -1.03 -4.78 9.56
C ALA A 284 0.25 -5.57 9.26
N LEU A 285 1.27 -5.47 10.10
CA LEU A 285 2.55 -6.17 9.90
C LEU A 285 2.46 -7.67 10.17
N THR A 286 1.57 -8.12 11.06
CA THR A 286 1.46 -9.53 11.45
C THR A 286 0.38 -10.30 10.69
N GLU A 287 -0.67 -9.63 10.21
CA GLU A 287 -1.84 -10.32 9.67
C GLU A 287 -2.21 -9.86 8.23
N LEU A 288 -1.89 -8.61 7.86
CA LEU A 288 -2.23 -8.07 6.53
C LEU A 288 -1.04 -8.14 5.57
N PHE A 289 0.12 -7.61 5.96
CA PHE A 289 1.34 -7.56 5.15
C PHE A 289 2.22 -8.80 5.39
N ILE A 290 1.61 -9.95 5.51
CA ILE A 290 2.35 -11.19 5.67
C ILE A 290 3.13 -11.45 4.38
N PRO A 291 4.46 -11.57 4.45
CA PRO A 291 5.25 -11.94 3.29
C PRO A 291 4.80 -13.31 2.77
N VAL A 292 4.31 -13.33 1.53
CA VAL A 292 3.98 -14.56 0.83
C VAL A 292 5.25 -15.17 0.22
N GLU A 293 6.41 -14.55 0.51
CA GLU A 293 7.66 -14.88 -0.15
C GLU A 293 8.49 -15.89 0.62
N SER A 294 9.19 -16.73 -0.15
CA SER A 294 10.48 -17.29 0.27
C SER A 294 11.55 -16.20 0.25
N ALA A 295 12.62 -16.33 1.02
CA ALA A 295 13.78 -15.44 0.99
C ALA A 295 14.34 -15.23 -0.43
N GLU A 296 14.06 -16.12 -1.35
CA GLU A 296 14.52 -16.14 -2.75
C GLU A 296 13.76 -15.21 -3.69
N SER A 297 12.47 -14.88 -3.40
CA SER A 297 11.62 -14.15 -4.35
C SER A 297 11.54 -12.63 -4.11
N GLY A 298 12.07 -12.13 -3.01
CA GLY A 298 12.02 -10.71 -2.66
C GLY A 298 10.66 -10.22 -2.16
N LEU A 299 10.69 -9.17 -1.34
CA LEU A 299 9.49 -8.55 -0.79
C LEU A 299 8.67 -7.88 -1.89
N GLY A 300 7.39 -8.18 -1.95
CA GLY A 300 6.46 -7.67 -2.96
C GLY A 300 6.32 -8.53 -4.21
N PHE A 301 7.13 -9.60 -4.34
CA PHE A 301 7.07 -10.49 -5.51
C PHE A 301 5.72 -11.21 -5.61
N MET A 302 5.12 -11.20 -6.77
CA MET A 302 3.89 -11.92 -7.05
C MET A 302 4.20 -13.28 -7.70
N LYS A 303 3.96 -14.37 -6.96
CA LYS A 303 4.10 -15.73 -7.49
C LYS A 303 3.10 -15.96 -8.63
N PRO A 304 3.54 -16.36 -9.82
CA PRO A 304 2.65 -16.54 -10.97
C PRO A 304 1.45 -17.44 -10.67
N ALA A 305 1.66 -18.57 -10.00
CA ALA A 305 0.58 -19.51 -9.65
C ALA A 305 -0.49 -18.89 -8.74
N VAL A 306 -0.08 -18.05 -7.75
CA VAL A 306 -1.03 -17.36 -6.87
C VAL A 306 -1.76 -16.25 -7.63
N MET A 307 -1.07 -15.53 -8.54
CA MET A 307 -1.71 -14.52 -9.38
C MET A 307 -2.70 -15.16 -10.36
N GLU A 308 -2.36 -16.29 -10.98
CA GLU A 308 -3.28 -17.05 -11.82
C GLU A 308 -4.53 -17.49 -11.04
N LYS A 309 -4.35 -17.96 -9.78
CA LYS A 309 -5.47 -18.26 -8.89
C LYS A 309 -6.29 -17.01 -8.61
N THR A 310 -5.65 -15.87 -8.28
CA THR A 310 -6.33 -14.60 -8.02
C THR A 310 -7.17 -14.16 -9.22
N VAL A 311 -6.59 -14.20 -10.41
CA VAL A 311 -7.28 -13.85 -11.66
C VAL A 311 -8.43 -14.82 -11.96
N ARG A 312 -8.22 -16.13 -11.80
CA ARG A 312 -9.26 -17.14 -12.02
C ARG A 312 -10.44 -16.91 -11.07
N VAL A 313 -10.19 -16.76 -9.77
CA VAL A 313 -11.23 -16.48 -8.77
C VAL A 313 -11.96 -15.18 -9.09
N THR A 314 -11.22 -14.13 -9.47
CA THR A 314 -11.85 -12.84 -9.83
C THR A 314 -12.72 -12.99 -11.09
N ASN A 315 -12.23 -13.66 -12.14
CA ASN A 315 -13.02 -13.87 -13.37
C ASN A 315 -14.27 -14.74 -13.18
N GLU A 316 -14.25 -15.66 -12.21
CA GLU A 316 -15.32 -16.62 -11.98
C GLU A 316 -16.39 -16.08 -11.02
N TYR A 317 -15.96 -15.41 -9.95
CA TYR A 317 -16.86 -15.08 -8.85
C TYR A 317 -17.19 -13.59 -8.74
N PHE A 318 -16.36 -12.70 -9.31
CA PHE A 318 -16.62 -11.26 -9.24
C PHE A 318 -17.46 -10.80 -10.45
N ASP A 319 -18.02 -9.60 -10.33
CA ASP A 319 -18.71 -8.93 -11.43
C ASP A 319 -17.67 -8.25 -12.35
N VAL A 320 -17.16 -8.99 -13.33
CA VAL A 320 -16.18 -8.51 -14.31
C VAL A 320 -16.84 -8.11 -15.63
N GLY A 321 -16.28 -7.10 -16.30
CA GLY A 321 -16.73 -6.67 -17.65
C GLY A 321 -16.34 -7.66 -18.73
N ARG A 322 -15.09 -8.18 -18.67
CA ARG A 322 -14.56 -9.26 -19.50
C ARG A 322 -13.60 -10.13 -18.70
N LYS A 323 -13.35 -11.34 -19.13
CA LYS A 323 -12.26 -12.13 -18.54
C LYS A 323 -10.90 -11.50 -18.90
N VAL A 324 -9.99 -11.49 -17.95
CA VAL A 324 -8.60 -11.05 -18.09
C VAL A 324 -7.64 -12.19 -17.78
N THR A 325 -6.41 -12.09 -18.29
CA THR A 325 -5.33 -13.05 -17.99
C THR A 325 -4.36 -12.49 -16.97
N ALA A 326 -3.60 -13.37 -16.31
CA ALA A 326 -2.57 -12.93 -15.37
C ALA A 326 -1.54 -11.99 -16.04
N LYS A 327 -1.15 -12.26 -17.29
CA LYS A 327 -0.20 -11.42 -18.04
C LYS A 327 -0.66 -9.97 -18.24
N GLU A 328 -1.98 -9.73 -18.22
CA GLU A 328 -2.55 -8.38 -18.39
C GLU A 328 -2.58 -7.56 -17.10
N VAL A 329 -2.46 -8.20 -15.94
CA VAL A 329 -2.83 -7.58 -14.66
C VAL A 329 -1.68 -7.39 -13.67
N PHE A 330 -0.49 -7.97 -13.93
CA PHE A 330 0.64 -7.79 -13.04
C PHE A 330 2.00 -7.79 -13.74
N THR A 331 3.01 -7.25 -13.04
CA THR A 331 4.43 -7.32 -13.42
C THR A 331 5.32 -7.41 -12.18
N ASN A 332 6.37 -8.22 -12.25
CA ASN A 332 7.41 -8.31 -11.21
C ASN A 332 8.70 -7.53 -11.59
N GLN A 333 8.73 -6.83 -12.72
CA GLN A 333 9.97 -6.20 -13.24
C GLN A 333 10.60 -5.14 -12.32
N PHE A 334 9.86 -4.67 -11.30
CA PHE A 334 10.32 -3.67 -10.34
C PHE A 334 10.67 -4.27 -8.97
N ILE A 335 10.54 -5.59 -8.81
CA ILE A 335 10.90 -6.29 -7.58
C ILE A 335 12.33 -6.79 -7.71
N LYS A 336 13.18 -6.45 -6.73
CA LYS A 336 14.52 -7.00 -6.64
C LYS A 336 14.45 -8.44 -6.13
N GLN A 337 14.98 -9.34 -6.91
CA GLN A 337 15.27 -10.72 -6.49
C GLN A 337 16.52 -10.77 -5.63
#